data_2d1ea10fe680376662c277e55ece80a7
#
_entry.id   2d1ea10fe680376662c277e55ece80a7
#
_cell.length_a   1.000
_cell.length_b   1.000
_cell.length_c   1.000
_cell.angle_alpha   90.00
_cell.angle_beta   90.00
_cell.angle_gamma   90.00
#
_symmetry.space_group_name_H-M   'P 1'
#
loop_
_entity.id
_entity.type
_entity.pdbx_description
1 polymer ?
#
loop_
_entity_poly.entity_id
_entity_poly.type
_entity_poly.pdbx_seq_one_letter_code
_entity_poly.pdbx_strand_id
1 'polypeptide(L)'
;MDSARETKRRLAALTCAAVCLALCLTLPLLTMQLRSFGRMLAPMHFPVLLAGFLCGPWWAGAVGLIAPVLRHAVFAQPPVPNCYAMALELATYGVVTGLLHRAAPKRTAASLLAAMLAGRAVFGLAMALVTGGTYTWKAFVAAAFLDAWPGMLLQLALIPALLAALRRAGITGLQKT
;
A
#
# COMPACT_ATOMS: atom_id res chain seq x y z
N MET A 1 -2.26 -22.45 26.60
CA MET A 1 -2.18 -22.78 25.14
C MET A 1 -2.50 -21.62 24.22
N ASP A 2 -3.37 -20.70 24.60
CA ASP A 2 -3.76 -19.54 23.75
C ASP A 2 -2.66 -18.49 23.57
N SER A 3 -1.89 -18.19 24.63
CA SER A 3 -0.78 -17.21 24.56
C SER A 3 0.29 -17.59 23.52
N ALA A 4 0.69 -18.86 23.47
CA ALA A 4 1.69 -19.33 22.49
C ALA A 4 1.17 -19.27 21.04
N ARG A 5 -0.11 -19.51 20.80
CA ARG A 5 -0.74 -19.38 19.50
C ARG A 5 -0.83 -17.91 19.06
N GLU A 6 -1.17 -17.02 19.98
CA GLU A 6 -1.23 -15.58 19.71
C GLU A 6 0.16 -15.02 19.39
N THR A 7 1.19 -15.41 20.14
CA THR A 7 2.58 -15.01 19.86
C THR A 7 3.04 -15.48 18.48
N LYS A 8 2.77 -16.73 18.11
CA LYS A 8 3.08 -17.25 16.75
C LYS A 8 2.39 -16.45 15.65
N ARG A 9 1.12 -16.08 15.84
CA ARG A 9 0.37 -15.26 14.88
C ARG A 9 0.94 -13.86 14.74
N ARG A 10 1.28 -13.21 15.84
CA ARG A 10 1.92 -11.88 15.84
C ARG A 10 3.28 -11.90 15.14
N LEU A 11 4.10 -12.91 15.43
CA LEU A 11 5.40 -13.11 14.76
C LEU A 11 5.23 -13.32 13.25
N ALA A 12 4.30 -14.18 12.84
CA ALA A 12 4.04 -14.42 11.43
C ALA A 12 3.53 -13.16 10.71
N ALA A 13 2.66 -12.36 11.35
CA ALA A 13 2.18 -11.09 10.79
C ALA A 13 3.34 -10.07 10.69
N LEU A 14 4.21 -10.00 11.68
CA LEU A 14 5.40 -9.14 11.66
C LEU A 14 6.37 -9.55 10.55
N THR A 15 6.66 -10.84 10.41
CA THR A 15 7.51 -11.34 9.32
C THR A 15 6.95 -11.02 7.95
N CYS A 16 5.64 -11.22 7.76
CA CYS A 16 4.98 -10.87 6.52
C CYS A 16 5.04 -9.36 6.25
N ALA A 17 4.82 -8.52 7.26
CA ALA A 17 4.93 -7.08 7.14
C ALA A 17 6.37 -6.65 6.79
N ALA A 18 7.39 -7.27 7.39
CA ALA A 18 8.79 -7.02 7.06
C ALA A 18 9.12 -7.39 5.59
N VAL A 19 8.60 -8.52 5.10
CA VAL A 19 8.74 -8.91 3.69
C VAL A 19 8.06 -7.87 2.77
N CYS A 20 6.84 -7.43 3.12
CA CYS A 20 6.16 -6.40 2.35
C CYS A 20 6.93 -5.07 2.36
N LEU A 21 7.53 -4.68 3.48
CA LEU A 21 8.39 -3.50 3.56
C LEU A 21 9.63 -3.63 2.67
N ALA A 22 10.29 -4.79 2.69
CA ALA A 22 11.42 -5.07 1.79
C ALA A 22 11.01 -4.97 0.32
N LEU A 23 9.84 -5.49 -0.05
CA LEU A 23 9.28 -5.36 -1.40
C LEU A 23 8.98 -3.90 -1.77
N CYS A 24 8.50 -3.09 -0.82
CA CYS A 24 8.31 -1.64 -1.05
C CYS A 24 9.61 -0.92 -1.41
N LEU A 25 10.75 -1.37 -0.90
CA LEU A 25 12.06 -0.79 -1.20
C LEU A 25 12.64 -1.33 -2.51
N THR A 26 12.51 -2.62 -2.77
CA THR A 26 13.16 -3.30 -3.89
C THR A 26 12.40 -3.18 -5.21
N LEU A 27 11.06 -3.30 -5.22
CA LEU A 27 10.27 -3.22 -6.46
C LEU A 27 10.49 -1.92 -7.24
N PRO A 28 10.53 -0.74 -6.59
CA PRO A 28 10.83 0.49 -7.32
C PRO A 28 12.23 0.52 -7.93
N LEU A 29 13.23 -0.17 -7.37
CA LEU A 29 14.57 -0.25 -7.95
C LEU A 29 14.55 -1.02 -9.27
N LEU A 30 13.78 -2.10 -9.33
CA LEU A 30 13.61 -2.89 -10.56
C LEU A 30 12.85 -2.14 -11.65
N THR A 31 11.88 -1.30 -11.27
CA THR A 31 11.04 -0.54 -12.22
C THR A 31 11.65 0.79 -12.65
N MET A 32 12.65 1.32 -11.91
CA MET A 32 13.37 2.57 -12.27
C MET A 32 14.12 2.48 -13.60
N GLN A 33 14.44 1.28 -14.07
CA GLN A 33 14.99 1.04 -15.41
C GLN A 33 14.02 1.52 -16.53
N LEU A 34 12.72 1.59 -16.22
CA LEU A 34 11.65 2.02 -17.11
C LEU A 34 11.14 3.41 -16.71
N ARG A 35 11.92 4.46 -17.02
CA ARG A 35 11.71 5.84 -16.53
C ARG A 35 10.27 6.37 -16.56
N SER A 36 9.51 6.09 -17.61
CA SER A 36 8.11 6.52 -17.75
C SER A 36 7.13 5.54 -17.10
N PHE A 37 7.32 4.25 -17.32
CA PHE A 37 6.46 3.17 -16.80
C PHE A 37 6.59 2.97 -15.29
N GLY A 38 7.79 3.12 -14.72
CA GLY A 38 8.03 2.88 -13.30
C GLY A 38 7.23 3.79 -12.37
N ARG A 39 6.97 5.04 -12.78
CA ARG A 39 6.12 5.98 -12.02
C ARG A 39 4.63 5.63 -12.13
N MET A 40 4.17 5.21 -13.31
CA MET A 40 2.79 4.84 -13.57
C MET A 40 2.36 3.57 -12.85
N LEU A 41 3.28 2.61 -12.64
CA LEU A 41 2.98 1.34 -11.98
C LEU A 41 2.83 1.46 -10.45
N ALA A 42 3.29 2.56 -9.86
CA ALA A 42 3.25 2.81 -8.42
C ALA A 42 3.68 1.57 -7.59
N PRO A 43 4.91 1.05 -7.80
CA PRO A 43 5.32 -0.28 -7.32
C PRO A 43 5.33 -0.42 -5.79
N MET A 44 5.45 0.68 -5.04
CA MET A 44 5.39 0.66 -3.58
C MET A 44 3.98 0.43 -3.04
N HIS A 45 2.94 0.79 -3.81
CA HIS A 45 1.55 0.65 -3.38
C HIS A 45 1.11 -0.80 -3.32
N PHE A 46 1.61 -1.62 -4.26
CA PHE A 46 1.27 -3.03 -4.36
C PHE A 46 1.58 -3.84 -3.08
N PRO A 47 2.80 -3.82 -2.50
CA PRO A 47 3.09 -4.56 -1.28
C PRO A 47 2.31 -4.06 -0.06
N VAL A 48 2.01 -2.76 0.02
CA VAL A 48 1.23 -2.19 1.13
C VAL A 48 -0.22 -2.66 1.09
N LEU A 49 -0.86 -2.62 -0.08
CA LEU A 49 -2.21 -3.16 -0.27
C LEU A 49 -2.24 -4.67 0.05
N LEU A 50 -1.24 -5.42 -0.41
CA LEU A 50 -1.10 -6.83 -0.11
C LEU A 50 -0.94 -7.10 1.40
N ALA A 51 -0.12 -6.30 2.09
CA ALA A 51 0.03 -6.36 3.54
C ALA A 51 -1.30 -6.14 4.26
N GLY A 52 -2.16 -5.23 3.76
CA GLY A 52 -3.50 -5.03 4.27
C GLY A 52 -4.33 -6.31 4.29
N PHE A 53 -4.24 -7.13 3.24
CA PHE A 53 -4.94 -8.42 3.16
C PHE A 53 -4.30 -9.52 4.00
N LEU A 54 -2.99 -9.53 4.15
CA LEU A 54 -2.25 -10.63 4.80
C LEU A 54 -1.99 -10.38 6.28
N CYS A 55 -1.50 -9.20 6.64
CA CYS A 55 -0.98 -8.90 7.99
C CYS A 55 -1.99 -8.14 8.86
N GLY A 56 -3.01 -7.54 8.25
CA GLY A 56 -4.01 -6.74 8.95
C GLY A 56 -3.72 -5.24 8.94
N PRO A 57 -4.72 -4.43 9.39
CA PRO A 57 -4.70 -2.98 9.18
C PRO A 57 -3.52 -2.28 9.86
N TRP A 58 -3.19 -2.66 11.09
CA TRP A 58 -2.16 -1.97 11.86
C TRP A 58 -0.74 -2.21 11.32
N TRP A 59 -0.41 -3.45 10.99
CA TRP A 59 0.88 -3.78 10.38
C TRP A 59 1.02 -3.20 8.99
N ALA A 60 -0.03 -3.27 8.19
CA ALA A 60 -0.02 -2.68 6.84
C ALA A 60 0.05 -1.16 6.87
N GLY A 61 -0.65 -0.51 7.82
CA GLY A 61 -0.55 0.93 8.05
C GLY A 61 0.87 1.35 8.43
N ALA A 62 1.52 0.60 9.34
CA ALA A 62 2.91 0.85 9.72
C ALA A 62 3.88 0.69 8.53
N VAL A 63 3.72 -0.37 7.72
CA VAL A 63 4.51 -0.56 6.50
C VAL A 63 4.31 0.62 5.54
N GLY A 64 3.06 1.03 5.32
CA GLY A 64 2.73 2.16 4.44
C GLY A 64 3.33 3.49 4.91
N LEU A 65 3.33 3.74 6.21
CA LEU A 65 3.90 4.94 6.79
C LEU A 65 5.44 4.96 6.69
N ILE A 66 6.07 3.83 7.00
CA ILE A 66 7.54 3.72 7.07
C ILE A 66 8.18 3.64 5.69
N ALA A 67 7.56 2.93 4.73
CA ALA A 67 8.18 2.62 3.45
C ALA A 67 8.65 3.86 2.65
N PRO A 68 7.83 4.92 2.44
CA PRO A 68 8.28 6.11 1.70
C PRO A 68 9.35 6.89 2.46
N VAL A 69 9.26 6.98 3.79
CA VAL A 69 10.21 7.70 4.64
C VAL A 69 11.57 6.99 4.60
N LEU A 70 11.57 5.68 4.79
CA LEU A 70 12.79 4.87 4.72
C LEU A 70 13.43 4.93 3.33
N ARG A 71 12.61 4.86 2.27
CA ARG A 71 13.09 4.99 0.91
C ARG A 71 13.67 6.38 0.62
N HIS A 72 13.06 7.44 1.15
CA HIS A 72 13.60 8.79 1.05
C HIS A 72 14.96 8.90 1.76
N ALA A 73 15.08 8.35 2.96
CA ALA A 73 16.34 8.37 3.73
C ALA A 73 17.48 7.63 3.02
N VAL A 74 17.19 6.51 2.33
CA VAL A 74 18.21 5.66 1.69
C VAL A 74 18.53 6.12 0.26
N PHE A 75 17.51 6.54 -0.50
CA PHE A 75 17.63 6.80 -1.95
C PHE A 75 17.29 8.24 -2.34
N ALA A 76 17.00 9.13 -1.39
CA ALA A 76 16.50 10.49 -1.63
C ALA A 76 15.23 10.53 -2.52
N GLN A 77 14.44 9.44 -2.53
CA GLN A 77 13.25 9.28 -3.35
C GLN A 77 12.11 8.60 -2.53
N PRO A 78 10.88 9.10 -2.63
CA PRO A 78 10.42 10.30 -3.34
C PRO A 78 10.90 11.60 -2.66
N PRO A 79 11.01 12.73 -3.42
CA PRO A 79 11.42 14.00 -2.83
C PRO A 79 10.35 14.56 -1.88
N VAL A 80 10.77 15.40 -0.93
CA VAL A 80 9.86 16.21 -0.10
C VAL A 80 9.22 17.29 -0.99
N PRO A 81 7.90 17.59 -0.88
CA PRO A 81 6.94 17.13 0.13
C PRO A 81 6.23 15.79 -0.20
N ASN A 82 6.42 15.24 -1.39
CA ASN A 82 5.76 14.01 -1.85
C ASN A 82 5.96 12.83 -0.90
N CYS A 83 7.13 12.73 -0.26
CA CYS A 83 7.46 11.67 0.69
C CYS A 83 6.43 11.59 1.82
N TYR A 84 6.10 12.71 2.45
CA TYR A 84 5.15 12.74 3.57
C TYR A 84 3.71 12.47 3.13
N ALA A 85 3.30 13.09 2.01
CA ALA A 85 1.97 12.84 1.46
C ALA A 85 1.78 11.37 1.06
N MET A 86 2.80 10.75 0.44
CA MET A 86 2.81 9.34 0.07
C MET A 86 2.83 8.42 1.30
N ALA A 87 3.49 8.80 2.40
CA ALA A 87 3.47 8.03 3.64
C ALA A 87 2.06 7.95 4.24
N LEU A 88 1.33 9.07 4.26
CA LEU A 88 -0.06 9.11 4.72
C LEU A 88 -1.01 8.36 3.77
N GLU A 89 -0.81 8.49 2.47
CA GLU A 89 -1.57 7.75 1.44
C GLU A 89 -1.42 6.25 1.63
N LEU A 90 -0.17 5.77 1.68
CA LEU A 90 0.13 4.34 1.81
C LEU A 90 -0.31 3.76 3.16
N ALA A 91 -0.17 4.52 4.24
CA ALA A 91 -0.73 4.13 5.53
C ALA A 91 -2.24 3.95 5.45
N THR A 92 -2.95 4.89 4.79
CA THR A 92 -4.40 4.79 4.55
C THR A 92 -4.74 3.57 3.71
N TYR A 93 -3.99 3.28 2.66
CA TYR A 93 -4.18 2.06 1.85
C TYR A 93 -4.11 0.79 2.72
N GLY A 94 -3.06 0.66 3.53
CA GLY A 94 -2.87 -0.49 4.39
C GLY A 94 -3.98 -0.66 5.42
N VAL A 95 -4.34 0.43 6.12
CA VAL A 95 -5.40 0.43 7.14
C VAL A 95 -6.76 0.13 6.54
N VAL A 96 -7.18 0.87 5.51
CA VAL A 96 -8.50 0.71 4.89
C VAL A 96 -8.66 -0.67 4.27
N THR A 97 -7.64 -1.16 3.54
CA THR A 97 -7.66 -2.51 2.97
C THR A 97 -7.83 -3.57 4.05
N GLY A 98 -7.05 -3.46 5.14
CA GLY A 98 -7.12 -4.43 6.24
C GLY A 98 -8.45 -4.40 6.99
N LEU A 99 -9.02 -3.23 7.24
CA LEU A 99 -10.32 -3.08 7.90
C LEU A 99 -11.46 -3.62 7.03
N LEU A 100 -11.51 -3.23 5.75
CA LEU A 100 -12.55 -3.67 4.83
C LEU A 100 -12.46 -5.17 4.53
N HIS A 101 -11.25 -5.73 4.47
CA HIS A 101 -11.09 -7.16 4.31
C HIS A 101 -11.59 -7.95 5.53
N ARG A 102 -11.40 -7.43 6.75
CA ARG A 102 -11.99 -8.04 7.96
C ARG A 102 -13.51 -7.98 7.94
N ALA A 103 -14.08 -6.84 7.54
CA ALA A 103 -15.54 -6.66 7.49
C ALA A 103 -16.20 -7.48 6.36
N ALA A 104 -15.55 -7.57 5.19
CA ALA A 104 -16.10 -8.24 4.01
C ALA A 104 -15.04 -9.05 3.25
N PRO A 105 -14.63 -10.25 3.76
CA PRO A 105 -13.51 -11.02 3.19
C PRO A 105 -13.69 -11.47 1.74
N LYS A 106 -14.93 -11.54 1.27
CA LYS A 106 -15.27 -11.94 -0.11
C LYS A 106 -15.20 -10.79 -1.11
N ARG A 107 -15.20 -9.54 -0.66
CA ARG A 107 -15.26 -8.34 -1.53
C ARG A 107 -13.89 -7.70 -1.75
N THR A 108 -12.89 -8.51 -2.16
CA THR A 108 -11.50 -8.05 -2.34
C THR A 108 -11.39 -6.85 -3.27
N ALA A 109 -12.03 -6.88 -4.45
CA ALA A 109 -11.97 -5.78 -5.42
C ALA A 109 -12.60 -4.49 -4.88
N ALA A 110 -13.74 -4.58 -4.18
CA ALA A 110 -14.37 -3.42 -3.57
C ALA A 110 -13.50 -2.82 -2.45
N SER A 111 -12.84 -3.66 -1.64
CA SER A 111 -11.90 -3.22 -0.61
C SER A 111 -10.69 -2.50 -1.20
N LEU A 112 -10.16 -2.99 -2.33
CA LEU A 112 -9.07 -2.33 -3.07
C LEU A 112 -9.49 -0.97 -3.61
N LEU A 113 -10.64 -0.90 -4.30
CA LEU A 113 -11.14 0.36 -4.86
C LEU A 113 -11.37 1.40 -3.76
N ALA A 114 -12.03 1.02 -2.67
CA ALA A 114 -12.28 1.92 -1.54
C ALA A 114 -10.97 2.41 -0.90
N ALA A 115 -9.98 1.53 -0.72
CA ALA A 115 -8.67 1.89 -0.19
C ALA A 115 -7.93 2.85 -1.12
N MET A 116 -7.95 2.60 -2.44
CA MET A 116 -7.33 3.45 -3.45
C MET A 116 -7.95 4.85 -3.47
N LEU A 117 -9.28 4.94 -3.42
CA LEU A 117 -9.97 6.24 -3.39
C LEU A 117 -9.68 7.00 -2.09
N ALA A 118 -9.76 6.32 -0.93
CA ALA A 118 -9.47 6.92 0.37
C ALA A 118 -8.03 7.44 0.45
N GLY A 119 -7.05 6.64 0.03
CA GLY A 119 -5.65 7.06 0.06
C GLY A 119 -5.36 8.20 -0.91
N ARG A 120 -5.96 8.22 -2.11
CA ARG A 120 -5.84 9.35 -3.04
C ARG A 120 -6.40 10.63 -2.44
N ALA A 121 -7.55 10.57 -1.78
CA ALA A 121 -8.10 11.73 -1.07
C ALA A 121 -7.16 12.24 0.02
N VAL A 122 -6.57 11.32 0.81
CA VAL A 122 -5.58 11.67 1.85
C VAL A 122 -4.32 12.28 1.24
N PHE A 123 -3.81 11.72 0.14
CA PHE A 123 -2.65 12.28 -0.58
C PHE A 123 -2.93 13.72 -1.05
N GLY A 124 -4.08 13.95 -1.70
CA GLY A 124 -4.46 15.28 -2.17
C GLY A 124 -4.59 16.29 -1.03
N LEU A 125 -5.21 15.89 0.07
CA LEU A 125 -5.33 16.72 1.26
C LEU A 125 -3.96 17.04 1.88
N ALA A 126 -3.11 16.03 2.04
CA ALA A 126 -1.77 16.20 2.56
C ALA A 126 -0.92 17.14 1.69
N MET A 127 -0.97 16.97 0.37
CA MET A 127 -0.28 17.87 -0.56
C MET A 127 -0.81 19.30 -0.47
N ALA A 128 -2.12 19.50 -0.42
CA ALA A 128 -2.71 20.83 -0.27
C ALA A 128 -2.26 21.54 1.02
N LEU A 129 -2.19 20.79 2.13
CA LEU A 129 -1.73 21.33 3.42
C LEU A 129 -0.23 21.67 3.41
N VAL A 130 0.61 20.77 2.90
CA VAL A 130 2.07 20.93 2.94
C VAL A 130 2.56 21.99 1.95
N THR A 131 1.86 22.17 0.82
CA THR A 131 2.22 23.17 -0.20
C THR A 131 1.56 24.54 0.03
N GLY A 132 0.82 24.72 1.12
CA GLY A 132 0.17 25.99 1.43
C GLY A 132 -0.87 26.43 0.38
N GLY A 133 -1.55 25.46 -0.27
CA GLY A 133 -2.59 25.73 -1.27
C GLY A 133 -2.08 25.95 -2.70
N THR A 134 -0.78 25.86 -2.96
CA THR A 134 -0.25 25.95 -4.33
C THR A 134 -0.53 24.69 -5.16
N TYR A 135 -0.89 23.58 -4.50
CA TYR A 135 -1.29 22.34 -5.16
C TYR A 135 -2.72 22.44 -5.71
N THR A 136 -2.81 22.68 -7.02
CA THR A 136 -4.10 22.93 -7.66
C THR A 136 -4.94 21.66 -7.82
N TRP A 137 -6.27 21.83 -7.87
CA TRP A 137 -7.20 20.74 -8.18
C TRP A 137 -6.87 20.02 -9.51
N LYS A 138 -6.43 20.76 -10.53
CA LYS A 138 -5.98 20.17 -11.80
C LYS A 138 -4.77 19.25 -11.62
N ALA A 139 -3.79 19.67 -10.82
CA ALA A 139 -2.61 18.85 -10.51
C ALA A 139 -3.00 17.59 -9.72
N PHE A 140 -3.94 17.70 -8.79
CA PHE A 140 -4.46 16.55 -8.05
C PHE A 140 -5.14 15.54 -8.97
N VAL A 141 -6.07 15.97 -9.80
CA VAL A 141 -6.79 15.07 -10.73
C VAL A 141 -5.82 14.40 -11.72
N ALA A 142 -4.85 15.16 -12.24
CA ALA A 142 -3.82 14.59 -13.12
C ALA A 142 -3.02 13.49 -12.41
N ALA A 143 -2.45 13.80 -11.25
CA ALA A 143 -1.62 12.85 -10.51
C ALA A 143 -2.43 11.65 -9.97
N ALA A 144 -3.65 11.88 -9.47
CA ALA A 144 -4.46 10.85 -8.83
C ALA A 144 -5.10 9.87 -9.83
N PHE A 145 -5.49 10.36 -11.00
CA PHE A 145 -6.27 9.58 -11.95
C PHE A 145 -5.61 9.42 -13.32
N LEU A 146 -5.08 10.50 -13.93
CA LEU A 146 -4.53 10.42 -15.28
C LEU A 146 -3.17 9.72 -15.35
N ASP A 147 -2.32 9.90 -14.34
CA ASP A 147 -1.00 9.27 -14.31
C ASP A 147 -1.02 7.90 -13.63
N ALA A 148 -1.95 7.67 -12.70
CA ALA A 148 -1.96 6.49 -11.85
C ALA A 148 -2.87 5.35 -12.35
N TRP A 149 -3.76 5.58 -13.35
CA TRP A 149 -4.72 4.57 -13.80
C TRP A 149 -4.10 3.24 -14.24
N PRO A 150 -2.94 3.19 -14.93
CA PRO A 150 -2.37 1.91 -15.33
C PRO A 150 -1.95 1.08 -14.11
N GLY A 151 -1.35 1.74 -13.11
CA GLY A 151 -0.98 1.10 -11.84
C GLY A 151 -2.21 0.61 -11.06
N MET A 152 -3.29 1.39 -11.03
CA MET A 152 -4.54 0.99 -10.37
C MET A 152 -5.17 -0.24 -11.03
N LEU A 153 -5.24 -0.28 -12.37
CA LEU A 153 -5.75 -1.45 -13.09
C LEU A 153 -4.89 -2.69 -12.86
N LEU A 154 -3.56 -2.53 -12.92
CA LEU A 154 -2.65 -3.63 -12.63
C LEU A 154 -2.85 -4.17 -11.20
N GLN A 155 -2.97 -3.30 -10.22
CA GLN A 155 -3.18 -3.69 -8.82
C GLN A 155 -4.53 -4.39 -8.62
N LEU A 156 -5.60 -3.91 -9.27
CA LEU A 156 -6.93 -4.54 -9.24
C LEU A 156 -6.95 -5.94 -9.86
N ALA A 157 -6.11 -6.21 -10.86
CA ALA A 157 -5.98 -7.52 -11.47
C ALA A 157 -5.02 -8.44 -10.69
N LEU A 158 -3.84 -7.91 -10.34
CA LEU A 158 -2.74 -8.70 -9.80
C LEU A 158 -2.95 -9.08 -8.32
N ILE A 159 -3.48 -8.18 -7.50
CA ILE A 159 -3.68 -8.44 -6.06
C ILE A 159 -4.68 -9.59 -5.82
N PRO A 160 -5.88 -9.60 -6.43
CA PRO A 160 -6.80 -10.74 -6.27
C PRO A 160 -6.22 -12.05 -6.80
N ALA A 161 -5.50 -12.02 -7.93
CA ALA A 161 -4.86 -13.20 -8.50
C ALA A 161 -3.79 -13.76 -7.56
N LEU A 162 -2.93 -12.89 -6.99
CA LEU A 162 -1.90 -13.29 -6.04
C LEU A 162 -2.51 -13.82 -4.74
N LEU A 163 -3.56 -13.18 -4.22
CA LEU A 163 -4.28 -13.68 -3.05
C LEU A 163 -4.91 -15.06 -3.29
N ALA A 164 -5.45 -15.30 -4.50
CA ALA A 164 -5.97 -16.60 -4.88
C ALA A 164 -4.85 -17.66 -4.95
N ALA A 165 -3.70 -17.31 -5.51
CA ALA A 165 -2.53 -18.20 -5.55
C ALA A 165 -2.00 -18.53 -4.14
N LEU A 166 -1.86 -17.54 -3.28
CA LEU A 166 -1.42 -17.72 -1.89
C LEU A 166 -2.40 -18.60 -1.08
N ARG A 167 -3.71 -18.44 -1.30
CA ARG A 167 -4.73 -19.30 -0.68
C ARG A 167 -4.60 -20.75 -1.15
N ARG A 168 -4.35 -20.98 -2.44
CA ARG A 168 -4.11 -22.34 -2.98
C ARG A 168 -2.84 -22.98 -2.43
N ALA A 169 -1.80 -22.18 -2.17
CA ALA A 169 -0.55 -22.62 -1.55
C ALA A 169 -0.67 -22.86 -0.02
N GLY A 170 -1.87 -22.72 0.56
CA GLY A 170 -2.08 -22.92 2.01
C GLY A 170 -1.67 -21.72 2.87
N ILE A 171 -1.19 -20.64 2.26
CA ILE A 171 -0.84 -19.39 2.95
C ILE A 171 -2.14 -18.57 3.10
N THR A 172 -2.94 -18.95 4.08
CA THR A 172 -4.15 -18.19 4.44
C THR A 172 -3.77 -16.97 5.27
N GLY A 173 -4.47 -15.86 5.03
CA GLY A 173 -4.20 -14.60 5.73
C GLY A 173 -4.13 -14.77 7.25
N LEU A 174 -3.12 -14.16 7.83
CA LEU A 174 -2.83 -14.16 9.27
C LEU A 174 -3.87 -13.37 10.08
N GLN A 175 -4.88 -12.83 9.40
CA GLN A 175 -5.95 -12.00 9.97
C GLN A 175 -7.13 -12.77 10.57
N LYS A 176 -7.18 -14.09 10.50
CA LYS A 176 -8.28 -14.80 11.17
C LYS A 176 -8.19 -14.52 12.66
N THR A 177 -9.13 -13.70 13.11
CA THR A 177 -9.47 -13.41 14.51
C THR A 177 -9.46 -14.62 15.39
#